data_dbcb4ccfe19e611b6b4dfc2c74ebc362
#
_entry.id   dbcb4ccfe19e611b6b4dfc2c74ebc362
#
_cell.length_a   1.000
_cell.length_b   1.000
_cell.length_c   1.000
_cell.angle_alpha   90.00
_cell.angle_beta   90.00
_cell.angle_gamma   90.00
#
_symmetry.space_group_name_H-M   'P 1'
#
loop_
_entity.id
_entity.type
_entity.pdbx_description
1 polymer ?
#
loop_
_entity_poly.entity_id
_entity_poly.type
_entity_poly.pdbx_seq_one_letter_code
_entity_poly.pdbx_strand_id
1 'polypeptide(L)'
;MGIFVPSKTKKAVPVAVKTDVDDAIRKKTESNTRTIRLLLLIITATLVVLGTMMMLLGISVYSHYKSFFLFLGSSRMTMTPSILTAFIGSVLIIVSIFGFVGSWKLSTFMVNLCAFTLMLLFFLQIVVVILAFTTVGDQIWSHIDVPVQIYRDPQIQRKIDMLQNNLACCGDSSFADYYDVKFGSNQPVVETTFLFNGDYLTMTLPKSCCSSVENGHCDRVRGTGCKFALYNSLLQDSTIIGIFGICVIVVNVMNIIFALLLARNIRKLKSTKTLLAWKLRESAIVMRQAKEKQQTQENQVHIEPQLSSVAEIEKK
;
A
#
# COMPACT_ATOMS: atom_id res chain seq x y z
N MET A 1 -50.76 -54.71 6.29
CA MET A 1 -49.73 -54.31 7.27
C MET A 1 -49.32 -52.86 6.96
N GLY A 2 -50.06 -51.91 7.56
CA GLY A 2 -49.90 -50.50 7.30
C GLY A 2 -48.95 -49.91 8.34
N ILE A 3 -47.82 -49.34 7.86
CA ILE A 3 -46.82 -48.66 8.70
C ILE A 3 -47.32 -47.24 8.98
N PHE A 4 -47.71 -46.98 10.22
CA PHE A 4 -48.09 -45.67 10.73
C PHE A 4 -46.79 -44.85 10.99
N VAL A 5 -46.49 -43.84 10.17
CA VAL A 5 -45.43 -42.90 10.40
C VAL A 5 -45.96 -41.77 11.30
N PRO A 6 -45.43 -41.56 12.50
CA PRO A 6 -45.87 -40.47 13.35
C PRO A 6 -45.42 -39.12 12.79
N SER A 7 -46.36 -38.27 12.43
CA SER A 7 -46.16 -36.86 12.10
C SER A 7 -45.54 -36.12 13.29
N LYS A 8 -44.26 -35.70 13.16
CA LYS A 8 -43.64 -34.79 14.12
C LYS A 8 -44.36 -33.45 14.05
N THR A 9 -45.23 -33.19 14.97
CA THR A 9 -45.78 -31.85 15.26
C THR A 9 -44.65 -30.91 15.60
N LYS A 10 -44.27 -30.05 14.65
CA LYS A 10 -43.40 -28.90 14.91
C LYS A 10 -44.12 -27.98 15.89
N LYS A 11 -43.72 -28.00 17.19
CA LYS A 11 -44.15 -27.02 18.18
C LYS A 11 -43.93 -25.62 17.61
N ALA A 12 -45.00 -24.88 17.36
CA ALA A 12 -44.93 -23.48 16.94
C ALA A 12 -44.25 -22.69 18.07
N VAL A 13 -43.05 -22.21 17.83
CA VAL A 13 -42.34 -21.30 18.74
C VAL A 13 -43.18 -20.02 18.84
N PRO A 14 -43.53 -19.54 20.03
CA PRO A 14 -44.37 -18.35 20.21
C PRO A 14 -43.69 -17.16 19.49
N VAL A 15 -44.49 -16.39 18.73
CA VAL A 15 -44.07 -15.29 17.87
C VAL A 15 -43.18 -14.27 18.61
N ALA A 16 -43.46 -14.03 19.90
CA ALA A 16 -42.69 -13.13 20.75
C ALA A 16 -41.24 -13.58 20.98
N VAL A 17 -40.95 -14.87 21.16
CA VAL A 17 -39.61 -15.41 21.36
C VAL A 17 -38.82 -15.35 20.06
N LYS A 18 -39.48 -15.43 18.91
CA LYS A 18 -38.82 -15.36 17.59
C LYS A 18 -38.40 -13.94 17.23
N THR A 19 -39.16 -12.92 17.62
CA THR A 19 -38.81 -11.51 17.45
C THR A 19 -37.62 -11.09 18.30
N ASP A 20 -37.56 -11.52 19.57
CA ASP A 20 -36.43 -11.23 20.46
C ASP A 20 -35.09 -11.85 19.99
N VAL A 21 -35.15 -13.08 19.48
CA VAL A 21 -33.95 -13.76 18.93
C VAL A 21 -33.49 -13.11 17.64
N ASP A 22 -34.40 -12.72 16.74
CA ASP A 22 -34.06 -12.03 15.49
C ASP A 22 -33.47 -10.63 15.76
N ASP A 23 -33.96 -9.90 16.76
CA ASP A 23 -33.41 -8.61 17.18
C ASP A 23 -32.05 -8.73 17.87
N ALA A 24 -31.83 -9.75 18.68
CA ALA A 24 -30.52 -10.03 19.29
C ALA A 24 -29.46 -10.40 18.24
N ILE A 25 -29.79 -11.23 17.25
CA ILE A 25 -28.93 -11.60 16.14
C ILE A 25 -28.60 -10.36 15.29
N ARG A 26 -29.59 -9.53 15.01
CA ARG A 26 -29.43 -8.28 14.26
C ARG A 26 -28.47 -7.32 14.98
N LYS A 27 -28.66 -7.10 16.28
CA LYS A 27 -27.81 -6.21 17.10
C LYS A 27 -26.37 -6.71 17.17
N LYS A 28 -26.16 -8.03 17.33
CA LYS A 28 -24.83 -8.66 17.32
C LYS A 28 -24.14 -8.53 15.96
N THR A 29 -24.87 -8.73 14.86
CA THR A 29 -24.32 -8.60 13.50
C THR A 29 -23.95 -7.14 13.16
N GLU A 30 -24.76 -6.19 13.63
CA GLU A 30 -24.52 -4.77 13.43
C GLU A 30 -23.31 -4.28 14.24
N SER A 31 -23.17 -4.71 15.49
CA SER A 31 -21.99 -4.43 16.33
C SER A 31 -20.71 -5.00 15.71
N ASN A 32 -20.73 -6.25 15.26
CA ASN A 32 -19.58 -6.89 14.62
C ASN A 32 -19.15 -6.18 13.32
N THR A 33 -20.12 -5.68 12.55
CA THR A 33 -19.85 -4.92 11.32
C THR A 33 -19.23 -3.56 11.62
N ARG A 34 -19.65 -2.88 12.69
CA ARG A 34 -19.05 -1.61 13.13
C ARG A 34 -17.60 -1.80 13.54
N THR A 35 -17.28 -2.83 14.31
CA THR A 35 -15.92 -3.15 14.76
C THR A 35 -15.00 -3.45 13.57
N ILE A 36 -15.42 -4.32 12.64
CA ILE A 36 -14.64 -4.66 11.45
C ILE A 36 -14.42 -3.44 10.56
N ARG A 37 -15.43 -2.58 10.43
CA ARG A 37 -15.32 -1.32 9.69
C ARG A 37 -14.31 -0.37 10.31
N LEU A 38 -14.32 -0.22 11.64
CA LEU A 38 -13.38 0.62 12.37
C LEU A 38 -11.94 0.10 12.22
N LEU A 39 -11.73 -1.20 12.36
CA LEU A 39 -10.43 -1.83 12.13
C LEU A 39 -9.94 -1.61 10.70
N LEU A 40 -10.79 -1.77 9.70
CA LEU A 40 -10.42 -1.51 8.31
C LEU A 40 -10.04 -0.04 8.09
N LEU A 41 -10.77 0.91 8.69
CA LEU A 41 -10.45 2.33 8.58
C LEU A 41 -9.09 2.65 9.21
N ILE A 42 -8.77 2.06 10.35
CA ILE A 42 -7.45 2.24 10.99
C ILE A 42 -6.35 1.68 10.08
N ILE A 43 -6.52 0.46 9.56
CA ILE A 43 -5.52 -0.17 8.69
C ILE A 43 -5.37 0.57 7.36
N THR A 44 -6.45 1.06 6.75
CA THR A 44 -6.35 1.87 5.53
C THR A 44 -5.66 3.21 5.79
N ALA A 45 -5.87 3.84 6.96
CA ALA A 45 -5.14 5.03 7.35
C ALA A 45 -3.64 4.76 7.52
N THR A 46 -3.25 3.64 8.14
CA THR A 46 -1.83 3.24 8.22
C THR A 46 -1.22 2.99 6.84
N LEU A 47 -1.97 2.41 5.90
CA LEU A 47 -1.49 2.23 4.51
C LEU A 47 -1.27 3.55 3.78
N VAL A 48 -2.07 4.59 4.03
CA VAL A 48 -1.83 5.93 3.49
C VAL A 48 -0.48 6.46 3.96
N VAL A 49 -0.22 6.37 5.27
CA VAL A 49 1.05 6.82 5.85
C VAL A 49 2.23 6.03 5.28
N LEU A 50 2.12 4.70 5.24
CA LEU A 50 3.18 3.84 4.69
C LEU A 50 3.37 4.08 3.18
N GLY A 51 2.29 4.27 2.42
CA GLY A 51 2.35 4.60 0.98
C GLY A 51 3.05 5.94 0.73
N THR A 52 2.78 6.97 1.55
CA THR A 52 3.48 8.26 1.44
C THR A 52 4.96 8.12 1.77
N MET A 53 5.33 7.37 2.80
CA MET A 53 6.73 7.08 3.13
C MET A 53 7.44 6.34 1.99
N MET A 54 6.83 5.31 1.41
CA MET A 54 7.37 4.57 0.26
C MET A 54 7.58 5.48 -0.96
N MET A 55 6.62 6.34 -1.26
CA MET A 55 6.72 7.28 -2.37
C MET A 55 7.88 8.25 -2.14
N LEU A 56 7.99 8.84 -0.95
CA LEU A 56 9.05 9.78 -0.62
C LEU A 56 10.44 9.12 -0.64
N LEU A 57 10.57 7.91 -0.08
CA LEU A 57 11.83 7.15 -0.13
C LEU A 57 12.24 6.84 -1.58
N GLY A 58 11.32 6.35 -2.40
CA GLY A 58 11.60 6.05 -3.81
C GLY A 58 12.03 7.28 -4.60
N ILE A 59 11.37 8.43 -4.40
CA ILE A 59 11.72 9.70 -5.05
C ILE A 59 13.07 10.23 -4.53
N SER A 60 13.30 10.16 -3.22
CA SER A 60 14.55 10.63 -2.59
C SER A 60 15.75 9.86 -3.13
N VAL A 61 15.69 8.54 -3.12
CA VAL A 61 16.74 7.66 -3.65
C VAL A 61 16.95 7.93 -5.15
N TYR A 62 15.87 7.99 -5.94
CA TYR A 62 15.96 8.30 -7.36
C TYR A 62 16.62 9.67 -7.62
N SER A 63 16.24 10.72 -6.91
CA SER A 63 16.77 12.07 -7.09
C SER A 63 18.24 12.16 -6.69
N HIS A 64 18.63 11.43 -5.64
CA HIS A 64 20.02 11.38 -5.17
C HIS A 64 20.94 10.72 -6.21
N TYR A 65 20.54 9.58 -6.76
CA TYR A 65 21.39 8.83 -7.70
C TYR A 65 21.25 9.26 -9.17
N LYS A 66 20.23 10.03 -9.54
CA LYS A 66 20.07 10.55 -10.91
C LYS A 66 21.30 11.32 -11.40
N SER A 67 21.95 12.08 -10.53
CA SER A 67 23.18 12.84 -10.85
C SER A 67 24.39 11.93 -11.04
N PHE A 68 24.40 10.75 -10.43
CA PHE A 68 25.50 9.79 -10.45
C PHE A 68 25.28 8.64 -11.43
N PHE A 69 24.20 8.69 -12.22
CA PHE A 69 23.86 7.63 -13.19
C PHE A 69 25.01 7.34 -14.18
N LEU A 70 25.83 8.34 -14.51
CA LEU A 70 26.99 8.20 -15.37
C LEU A 70 28.02 7.19 -14.82
N PHE A 71 28.17 7.12 -13.50
CA PHE A 71 29.16 6.29 -12.82
C PHE A 71 28.66 4.86 -12.51
N LEU A 72 27.36 4.63 -12.66
CA LEU A 72 26.73 3.32 -12.44
C LEU A 72 26.72 2.45 -13.70
N GLY A 73 27.43 2.83 -14.74
CA GLY A 73 27.40 2.14 -16.03
C GLY A 73 26.03 2.20 -16.69
N SER A 74 25.84 1.49 -17.79
CA SER A 74 24.57 1.43 -18.53
C SER A 74 23.46 0.64 -17.81
N SER A 75 23.66 0.26 -16.55
CA SER A 75 22.73 -0.62 -15.85
C SER A 75 21.51 0.15 -15.33
N ARG A 76 20.43 0.15 -16.11
CA ARG A 76 19.10 0.63 -15.66
C ARG A 76 18.58 -0.14 -14.45
N MET A 77 19.15 -1.31 -14.13
CA MET A 77 18.71 -2.19 -13.05
C MET A 77 18.82 -1.54 -11.66
N THR A 78 19.82 -0.67 -11.43
CA THR A 78 20.01 -0.02 -10.12
C THR A 78 18.95 1.01 -9.78
N MET A 79 18.31 1.65 -10.78
CA MET A 79 17.25 2.64 -10.57
C MET A 79 15.85 2.03 -10.53
N THR A 80 15.70 0.81 -11.06
CA THR A 80 14.41 0.14 -11.16
C THR A 80 13.70 -0.03 -9.82
N PRO A 81 14.33 -0.50 -8.73
CA PRO A 81 13.65 -0.67 -7.45
C PRO A 81 13.17 0.66 -6.87
N SER A 82 13.92 1.77 -7.03
CA SER A 82 13.50 3.07 -6.52
C SER A 82 12.28 3.63 -7.25
N ILE A 83 12.25 3.51 -8.58
CA ILE A 83 11.10 3.94 -9.40
C ILE A 83 9.87 3.10 -9.09
N LEU A 84 10.03 1.77 -9.01
CA LEU A 84 8.92 0.87 -8.65
C LEU A 84 8.39 1.15 -7.25
N THR A 85 9.28 1.42 -6.29
CA THR A 85 8.90 1.77 -4.92
C THR A 85 8.05 3.05 -4.89
N ALA A 86 8.45 4.10 -5.60
CA ALA A 86 7.68 5.34 -5.71
C ALA A 86 6.33 5.12 -6.39
N PHE A 87 6.29 4.32 -7.44
CA PHE A 87 5.05 3.97 -8.15
C PHE A 87 4.09 3.18 -7.25
N ILE A 88 4.57 2.13 -6.60
CA ILE A 88 3.75 1.32 -5.67
C ILE A 88 3.22 2.18 -4.53
N GLY A 89 4.06 3.05 -3.93
CA GLY A 89 3.65 3.98 -2.89
C GLY A 89 2.51 4.90 -3.33
N SER A 90 2.58 5.46 -4.54
CA SER A 90 1.51 6.31 -5.09
C SER A 90 0.20 5.55 -5.33
N VAL A 91 0.27 4.34 -5.87
CA VAL A 91 -0.92 3.49 -6.08
C VAL A 91 -1.52 3.05 -4.76
N LEU A 92 -0.71 2.72 -3.73
CA LEU A 92 -1.19 2.40 -2.38
C LEU A 92 -2.00 3.54 -1.78
N ILE A 93 -1.58 4.80 -1.93
CA ILE A 93 -2.33 5.97 -1.46
C ILE A 93 -3.70 6.03 -2.14
N ILE A 94 -3.73 5.93 -3.47
CA ILE A 94 -4.97 5.98 -4.25
C ILE A 94 -5.95 4.88 -3.83
N VAL A 95 -5.47 3.63 -3.76
CA VAL A 95 -6.27 2.47 -3.37
C VAL A 95 -6.78 2.58 -1.93
N SER A 96 -5.97 3.12 -1.03
CA SER A 96 -6.36 3.35 0.37
C SER A 96 -7.51 4.37 0.48
N ILE A 97 -7.49 5.43 -0.33
CA ILE A 97 -8.59 6.39 -0.40
C ILE A 97 -9.88 5.72 -0.91
N PHE A 98 -9.79 4.91 -1.98
CA PHE A 98 -10.94 4.13 -2.46
C PHE A 98 -11.44 3.12 -1.42
N GLY A 99 -10.54 2.47 -0.70
CA GLY A 99 -10.87 1.55 0.41
C GLY A 99 -11.61 2.26 1.53
N PHE A 100 -11.18 3.46 1.91
CA PHE A 100 -11.83 4.30 2.91
C PHE A 100 -13.26 4.67 2.48
N VAL A 101 -13.44 5.21 1.27
CA VAL A 101 -14.76 5.57 0.72
C VAL A 101 -15.66 4.35 0.56
N GLY A 102 -15.12 3.23 0.08
CA GLY A 102 -15.84 1.96 -0.09
C GLY A 102 -16.36 1.39 1.24
N SER A 103 -15.55 1.47 2.29
CA SER A 103 -15.93 1.10 3.66
C SER A 103 -17.01 2.01 4.22
N TRP A 104 -16.94 3.31 3.96
CA TRP A 104 -17.97 4.26 4.42
C TRP A 104 -19.31 4.01 3.75
N LYS A 105 -19.33 3.89 2.41
CA LYS A 105 -20.56 3.66 1.62
C LYS A 105 -21.11 2.24 1.69
N LEU A 106 -20.43 1.29 2.36
CA LEU A 106 -20.79 -0.13 2.45
C LEU A 106 -21.05 -0.76 1.06
N SER A 107 -20.29 -0.33 0.06
CA SER A 107 -20.38 -0.86 -1.30
C SER A 107 -19.52 -2.10 -1.45
N THR A 108 -20.15 -3.26 -1.67
CA THR A 108 -19.47 -4.55 -1.85
C THR A 108 -18.55 -4.54 -3.07
N PHE A 109 -18.93 -3.84 -4.14
CA PHE A 109 -18.14 -3.74 -5.36
C PHE A 109 -16.83 -3.00 -5.10
N MET A 110 -16.89 -1.82 -4.47
CA MET A 110 -15.71 -1.01 -4.15
C MET A 110 -14.73 -1.75 -3.23
N VAL A 111 -15.24 -2.44 -2.22
CA VAL A 111 -14.39 -3.22 -1.29
C VAL A 111 -13.72 -4.40 -1.99
N ASN A 112 -14.42 -5.09 -2.89
CA ASN A 112 -13.82 -6.19 -3.68
C ASN A 112 -12.77 -5.67 -4.67
N LEU A 113 -13.03 -4.55 -5.34
CA LEU A 113 -12.08 -3.93 -6.26
C LEU A 113 -10.81 -3.51 -5.51
N CYS A 114 -10.96 -2.89 -4.33
CA CYS A 114 -9.85 -2.54 -3.46
C CYS A 114 -9.04 -3.78 -3.07
N ALA A 115 -9.69 -4.85 -2.60
CA ALA A 115 -9.01 -6.09 -2.21
C ALA A 115 -8.24 -6.73 -3.40
N PHE A 116 -8.82 -6.72 -4.58
CA PHE A 116 -8.16 -7.22 -5.80
C PHE A 116 -6.92 -6.40 -6.17
N THR A 117 -7.03 -5.08 -6.12
CA THR A 117 -5.89 -4.19 -6.43
C THR A 117 -4.77 -4.34 -5.38
N LEU A 118 -5.12 -4.46 -4.08
CA LEU A 118 -4.14 -4.74 -3.03
C LEU A 118 -3.42 -6.08 -3.21
N MET A 119 -4.12 -7.09 -3.73
CA MET A 119 -3.51 -8.38 -4.07
C MET A 119 -2.50 -8.26 -5.22
N LEU A 120 -2.80 -7.48 -6.25
CA LEU A 120 -1.84 -7.20 -7.33
C LEU A 120 -0.62 -6.43 -6.81
N LEU A 121 -0.84 -5.41 -5.98
CA LEU A 121 0.25 -4.65 -5.35
C LEU A 121 1.12 -5.52 -4.44
N PHE A 122 0.53 -6.49 -3.74
CA PHE A 122 1.27 -7.45 -2.93
C PHE A 122 2.31 -8.23 -3.76
N PHE A 123 1.94 -8.73 -4.93
CA PHE A 123 2.88 -9.43 -5.80
C PHE A 123 3.98 -8.50 -6.35
N LEU A 124 3.60 -7.29 -6.79
CA LEU A 124 4.59 -6.29 -7.23
C LEU A 124 5.57 -5.93 -6.10
N GLN A 125 5.09 -5.84 -4.88
CA GLN A 125 5.90 -5.51 -3.72
C GLN A 125 6.92 -6.60 -3.37
N ILE A 126 6.53 -7.89 -3.52
CA ILE A 126 7.47 -9.01 -3.39
C ILE A 126 8.60 -8.87 -4.42
N VAL A 127 8.28 -8.54 -5.67
CA VAL A 127 9.28 -8.33 -6.72
C VAL A 127 10.25 -7.20 -6.34
N VAL A 128 9.74 -6.07 -5.83
CA VAL A 128 10.59 -4.95 -5.38
C VAL A 128 11.52 -5.35 -4.24
N VAL A 129 11.01 -6.09 -3.25
CA VAL A 129 11.83 -6.56 -2.13
C VAL A 129 12.93 -7.52 -2.61
N ILE A 130 12.62 -8.45 -3.50
CA ILE A 130 13.62 -9.34 -4.10
C ILE A 130 14.66 -8.52 -4.86
N LEU A 131 14.22 -7.58 -5.72
CA LEU A 131 15.15 -6.71 -6.46
C LEU A 131 16.01 -5.88 -5.52
N ALA A 132 15.48 -5.33 -4.45
CA ALA A 132 16.24 -4.54 -3.48
C ALA A 132 17.39 -5.33 -2.86
N PHE A 133 17.17 -6.61 -2.54
CA PHE A 133 18.22 -7.47 -1.95
C PHE A 133 19.14 -8.11 -2.99
N THR A 134 18.69 -8.34 -4.22
CA THR A 134 19.50 -9.02 -5.25
C THR A 134 20.26 -8.04 -6.13
N THR A 135 19.80 -6.79 -6.28
CA THR A 135 20.42 -5.81 -7.19
C THR A 135 21.78 -5.33 -6.68
N VAL A 136 22.00 -5.31 -5.36
CA VAL A 136 23.25 -4.88 -4.75
C VAL A 136 24.11 -6.10 -4.43
N GLY A 137 24.84 -6.57 -5.40
CA GLY A 137 25.77 -7.70 -5.28
C GLY A 137 27.04 -7.44 -6.08
N ASP A 138 27.86 -8.46 -6.22
CA ASP A 138 29.14 -8.40 -6.93
C ASP A 138 29.03 -7.87 -8.37
N GLN A 139 27.87 -8.03 -8.98
CA GLN A 139 27.61 -7.50 -10.33
C GLN A 139 27.63 -5.97 -10.39
N ILE A 140 27.09 -5.26 -9.37
CA ILE A 140 27.13 -3.79 -9.34
C ILE A 140 28.53 -3.30 -9.11
N TRP A 141 29.30 -3.97 -8.25
CA TRP A 141 30.68 -3.61 -7.99
C TRP A 141 31.51 -3.52 -9.28
N SER A 142 31.34 -4.46 -10.21
CA SER A 142 32.03 -4.48 -11.49
C SER A 142 31.58 -3.39 -12.47
N HIS A 143 30.37 -2.84 -12.30
CA HIS A 143 29.81 -1.82 -13.17
C HIS A 143 30.02 -0.38 -12.69
N ILE A 144 30.39 -0.19 -11.42
CA ILE A 144 30.74 1.13 -10.89
C ILE A 144 32.11 1.48 -11.38
N ASP A 145 32.20 2.61 -12.11
CA ASP A 145 33.46 3.18 -12.62
C ASP A 145 33.37 4.69 -12.53
N VAL A 146 34.34 5.29 -11.85
CA VAL A 146 34.47 6.74 -11.76
C VAL A 146 35.63 7.18 -12.69
N PRO A 147 35.32 7.73 -13.89
CA PRO A 147 36.31 7.98 -14.92
C PRO A 147 37.14 9.23 -14.62
N VAL A 148 38.01 9.12 -13.62
CA VAL A 148 38.93 10.24 -13.20
C VAL A 148 39.85 10.69 -14.30
N GLN A 149 40.18 9.82 -15.27
CA GLN A 149 41.06 10.10 -16.38
C GLN A 149 40.54 11.19 -17.34
N ILE A 150 39.22 11.30 -17.43
CA ILE A 150 38.53 12.31 -18.25
C ILE A 150 38.01 13.50 -17.42
N TYR A 151 38.60 13.74 -16.24
CA TYR A 151 38.26 14.87 -15.36
C TYR A 151 38.39 16.23 -16.03
N ARG A 152 39.18 16.33 -17.11
CA ARG A 152 39.34 17.55 -17.90
C ARG A 152 38.04 18.05 -18.54
N ASP A 153 37.08 17.20 -18.81
CA ASP A 153 35.75 17.59 -19.33
C ASP A 153 34.95 18.33 -18.24
N PRO A 154 34.52 19.60 -18.47
CA PRO A 154 33.80 20.38 -17.47
C PRO A 154 32.49 19.79 -17.02
N GLN A 155 31.83 18.95 -17.82
CA GLN A 155 30.60 18.29 -17.45
C GLN A 155 30.83 17.09 -16.51
N ILE A 156 31.87 16.32 -16.83
CA ILE A 156 32.29 15.17 -16.02
C ILE A 156 32.88 15.64 -14.71
N GLN A 157 33.76 16.68 -14.77
CA GLN A 157 34.32 17.31 -13.59
C GLN A 157 33.25 17.68 -12.56
N ARG A 158 32.23 18.42 -12.96
CA ARG A 158 31.13 18.82 -12.04
C ARG A 158 30.44 17.63 -11.39
N LYS A 159 30.25 16.53 -12.11
CA LYS A 159 29.61 15.30 -11.57
C LYS A 159 30.54 14.58 -10.61
N ILE A 160 31.84 14.49 -10.93
CA ILE A 160 32.86 13.90 -10.04
C ILE A 160 32.99 14.75 -8.76
N ASP A 161 33.08 16.06 -8.87
CA ASP A 161 33.17 16.98 -7.72
C ASP A 161 31.94 16.85 -6.81
N MET A 162 30.75 16.74 -7.42
CA MET A 162 29.51 16.51 -6.68
C MET A 162 29.51 15.14 -5.98
N LEU A 163 29.95 14.07 -6.64
CA LEU A 163 30.11 12.74 -6.06
C LEU A 163 31.04 12.75 -4.85
N GLN A 164 32.24 13.31 -5.05
CA GLN A 164 33.29 13.38 -4.03
C GLN A 164 32.84 14.19 -2.80
N ASN A 165 32.13 15.29 -3.02
CA ASN A 165 31.63 16.11 -1.94
C ASN A 165 30.49 15.44 -1.19
N ASN A 166 29.56 14.80 -1.89
CA ASN A 166 28.38 14.14 -1.25
C ASN A 166 28.74 12.87 -0.50
N LEU A 167 29.67 12.07 -1.05
CA LEU A 167 30.05 10.79 -0.44
C LEU A 167 31.36 10.88 0.37
N ALA A 168 31.95 12.08 0.47
CA ALA A 168 33.22 12.32 1.17
C ALA A 168 34.35 11.35 0.73
N CYS A 169 34.49 11.13 -0.59
CA CYS A 169 35.41 10.19 -1.21
C CYS A 169 36.38 10.89 -2.16
N CYS A 170 37.43 10.21 -2.67
CA CYS A 170 38.37 10.72 -3.64
C CYS A 170 38.88 9.61 -4.57
N GLY A 171 38.93 9.91 -5.88
CA GLY A 171 39.34 8.95 -6.90
C GLY A 171 38.29 7.89 -7.21
N ASP A 172 38.62 6.90 -8.01
CA ASP A 172 37.79 5.67 -8.17
C ASP A 172 38.05 4.74 -7.01
N SER A 173 39.23 4.14 -6.93
CA SER A 173 39.62 3.24 -5.84
C SER A 173 40.36 4.00 -4.72
N SER A 174 41.12 5.06 -5.04
CA SER A 174 41.81 5.89 -4.08
C SER A 174 42.20 7.25 -4.70
N PHE A 175 42.68 8.16 -3.87
CA PHE A 175 43.24 9.45 -4.36
C PHE A 175 44.42 9.28 -5.32
N ALA A 176 45.16 8.15 -5.27
CA ALA A 176 46.27 7.85 -6.13
C ALA A 176 45.89 7.75 -7.62
N ASP A 177 44.62 7.54 -7.93
CA ASP A 177 44.12 7.46 -9.30
C ASP A 177 44.26 8.79 -10.06
N TYR A 178 44.55 9.88 -9.36
CA TYR A 178 44.83 11.19 -9.93
C TYR A 178 46.32 11.42 -10.29
N TYR A 179 47.20 10.45 -10.02
CA TYR A 179 48.66 10.65 -10.21
C TYR A 179 49.04 11.06 -11.64
N ASP A 180 48.43 10.45 -12.66
CA ASP A 180 48.70 10.72 -14.07
C ASP A 180 47.64 11.61 -14.75
N VAL A 181 46.73 12.18 -13.99
CA VAL A 181 45.63 13.00 -14.55
C VAL A 181 46.14 14.41 -14.90
N LYS A 182 45.96 14.82 -16.15
CA LYS A 182 46.26 16.16 -16.61
C LYS A 182 45.10 17.10 -16.38
N PHE A 183 45.27 18.03 -15.47
CA PHE A 183 44.29 19.07 -15.17
C PHE A 183 44.36 20.24 -16.18
N GLY A 184 43.24 20.91 -16.40
CA GLY A 184 43.13 22.14 -17.17
C GLY A 184 43.51 23.37 -16.32
N SER A 185 43.93 24.45 -16.96
CA SER A 185 44.39 25.68 -16.29
C SER A 185 43.35 26.37 -15.40
N ASN A 186 42.04 26.13 -15.63
CA ASN A 186 40.93 26.76 -14.89
C ASN A 186 40.22 25.81 -13.96
N GLN A 187 40.78 24.63 -13.67
CA GLN A 187 40.17 23.67 -12.79
C GLN A 187 40.48 23.93 -11.31
N PRO A 188 39.54 23.72 -10.37
CA PRO A 188 39.78 23.91 -8.95
C PRO A 188 40.63 22.76 -8.40
N VAL A 189 41.95 22.91 -8.49
CA VAL A 189 42.91 21.93 -8.00
C VAL A 189 43.69 22.47 -6.81
N VAL A 190 44.22 21.60 -5.99
CA VAL A 190 45.05 21.87 -4.83
C VAL A 190 46.24 20.93 -4.83
N GLU A 191 47.35 21.40 -4.29
CA GLU A 191 48.53 20.58 -4.12
C GLU A 191 48.53 19.94 -2.74
N THR A 192 49.02 18.72 -2.68
CA THR A 192 49.20 17.99 -1.43
C THR A 192 50.53 17.24 -1.46
N THR A 193 51.18 17.14 -0.33
CA THR A 193 52.45 16.43 -0.18
C THR A 193 52.26 15.21 0.71
N PHE A 194 52.66 14.06 0.20
CA PHE A 194 52.64 12.80 0.93
C PHE A 194 54.07 12.33 1.20
N LEU A 195 54.31 11.74 2.33
CA LEU A 195 55.53 11.01 2.62
C LEU A 195 55.37 9.57 2.10
N PHE A 196 56.09 9.20 1.06
CA PHE A 196 56.09 7.85 0.51
C PHE A 196 57.52 7.28 0.48
N ASN A 197 57.77 6.20 1.17
CA ASN A 197 59.08 5.53 1.31
C ASN A 197 60.24 6.46 1.77
N GLY A 198 59.94 7.53 2.49
CA GLY A 198 60.95 8.49 2.97
C GLY A 198 61.10 9.72 2.09
N ASP A 199 60.53 9.77 0.90
CA ASP A 199 60.53 10.90 -0.01
C ASP A 199 59.20 11.66 0.04
N TYR A 200 59.25 13.00 -0.13
CA TYR A 200 58.07 13.83 -0.26
C TYR A 200 57.60 13.84 -1.71
N LEU A 201 56.43 13.23 -1.94
CA LEU A 201 55.79 13.26 -3.24
C LEU A 201 54.72 14.34 -3.25
N THR A 202 54.82 15.31 -4.14
CA THR A 202 53.79 16.34 -4.39
C THR A 202 52.83 15.86 -5.45
N MET A 203 51.54 15.94 -5.17
CA MET A 203 50.47 15.52 -6.07
C MET A 203 49.41 16.60 -6.16
N THR A 204 48.89 16.81 -7.37
CA THR A 204 47.77 17.71 -7.61
C THR A 204 46.47 16.96 -7.55
N LEU A 205 45.51 17.41 -6.75
CA LEU A 205 44.22 16.80 -6.57
C LEU A 205 43.08 17.80 -6.80
N PRO A 206 41.88 17.34 -7.19
CA PRO A 206 40.69 18.18 -7.17
C PRO A 206 40.42 18.70 -5.74
N LYS A 207 39.97 19.96 -5.63
CA LYS A 207 39.59 20.56 -4.35
C LYS A 207 38.50 19.74 -3.63
N SER A 208 37.62 19.04 -4.38
CA SER A 208 36.59 18.15 -3.87
C SER A 208 37.12 16.91 -3.17
N CYS A 209 38.40 16.54 -3.38
CA CYS A 209 39.08 15.46 -2.66
C CYS A 209 39.54 15.84 -1.25
N CYS A 210 39.49 17.13 -0.90
CA CYS A 210 39.97 17.63 0.36
C CYS A 210 38.83 17.88 1.35
N SER A 211 39.02 17.52 2.60
CA SER A 211 38.11 17.87 3.68
C SER A 211 38.38 19.28 4.26
N SER A 212 39.66 19.70 4.24
CA SER A 212 40.10 21.05 4.61
C SER A 212 41.18 21.53 3.66
N VAL A 213 41.10 22.81 3.28
CA VAL A 213 42.08 23.47 2.42
C VAL A 213 42.56 24.72 3.14
N GLU A 214 43.87 24.79 3.42
CA GLU A 214 44.52 25.95 3.99
C GLU A 214 45.61 26.49 3.06
N ASN A 215 45.60 27.80 2.78
CA ASN A 215 46.57 28.47 1.93
C ASN A 215 46.81 27.83 0.54
N GLY A 216 45.77 27.20 -0.04
CA GLY A 216 45.86 26.50 -1.32
C GLY A 216 46.42 25.09 -1.27
N HIS A 217 46.78 24.60 -0.09
CA HIS A 217 47.20 23.21 0.14
C HIS A 217 46.10 22.40 0.79
N CYS A 218 46.04 21.11 0.46
CA CYS A 218 45.11 20.15 1.05
C CYS A 218 45.70 19.62 2.38
N ASP A 219 45.08 19.99 3.49
CA ASP A 219 45.51 19.56 4.82
C ASP A 219 45.11 18.10 5.08
N ARG A 220 43.90 17.72 4.70
CA ARG A 220 43.40 16.36 4.87
C ARG A 220 42.73 15.86 3.60
N VAL A 221 43.32 14.84 2.98
CA VAL A 221 42.78 14.16 1.82
C VAL A 221 41.78 13.10 2.25
N ARG A 222 40.67 12.95 1.50
CA ARG A 222 39.71 11.88 1.71
C ARG A 222 40.29 10.55 1.23
N GLY A 223 40.53 9.62 2.15
CA GLY A 223 41.18 8.33 1.88
C GLY A 223 40.33 7.26 1.23
N THR A 224 38.99 7.43 1.27
CA THR A 224 38.07 6.43 0.75
C THR A 224 37.83 6.63 -0.74
N GLY A 225 37.97 5.57 -1.57
CA GLY A 225 37.64 5.61 -3.00
C GLY A 225 36.12 5.76 -3.23
N CYS A 226 35.79 6.48 -4.32
CA CYS A 226 34.37 6.79 -4.61
C CYS A 226 33.58 5.56 -5.07
N LYS A 227 34.21 4.59 -5.69
CA LYS A 227 33.61 3.30 -6.03
C LYS A 227 33.08 2.57 -4.78
N PHE A 228 33.91 2.48 -3.74
CA PHE A 228 33.52 1.86 -2.47
C PHE A 228 32.45 2.67 -1.75
N ALA A 229 32.60 3.99 -1.69
CA ALA A 229 31.65 4.88 -1.04
C ALA A 229 30.26 4.81 -1.70
N LEU A 230 30.22 4.82 -3.04
CA LEU A 230 28.98 4.71 -3.82
C LEU A 230 28.32 3.35 -3.65
N TYR A 231 29.11 2.27 -3.71
CA TYR A 231 28.60 0.90 -3.47
C TYR A 231 27.98 0.75 -2.08
N ASN A 232 28.68 1.24 -1.05
CA ASN A 232 28.20 1.15 0.33
C ASN A 232 26.93 1.98 0.55
N SER A 233 26.84 3.16 -0.05
CA SER A 233 25.64 3.99 -0.01
C SER A 233 24.44 3.29 -0.69
N LEU A 234 24.65 2.68 -1.87
CA LEU A 234 23.63 1.90 -2.58
C LEU A 234 23.17 0.69 -1.76
N LEU A 235 24.10 -0.02 -1.11
CA LEU A 235 23.80 -1.15 -0.25
C LEU A 235 22.91 -0.73 0.93
N GLN A 236 23.25 0.39 1.56
CA GLN A 236 22.48 0.91 2.69
C GLN A 236 21.06 1.31 2.28
N ASP A 237 20.91 2.05 1.19
CA ASP A 237 19.61 2.49 0.69
C ASP A 237 18.73 1.32 0.23
N SER A 238 19.31 0.32 -0.45
CA SER A 238 18.62 -0.90 -0.85
C SER A 238 18.15 -1.70 0.35
N THR A 239 18.97 -1.80 1.39
CA THR A 239 18.61 -2.48 2.63
C THR A 239 17.44 -1.80 3.33
N ILE A 240 17.46 -0.46 3.41
CA ILE A 240 16.35 0.33 3.97
C ILE A 240 15.06 0.10 3.18
N ILE A 241 15.12 0.17 1.85
CA ILE A 241 13.95 -0.09 0.97
C ILE A 241 13.43 -1.52 1.18
N GLY A 242 14.33 -2.50 1.25
CA GLY A 242 13.97 -3.90 1.43
C GLY A 242 13.28 -4.18 2.78
N ILE A 243 13.85 -3.72 3.88
CA ILE A 243 13.27 -3.89 5.23
C ILE A 243 11.92 -3.18 5.32
N PHE A 244 11.86 -1.92 4.85
CA PHE A 244 10.61 -1.17 4.86
C PHE A 244 9.55 -1.83 3.98
N GLY A 245 9.94 -2.38 2.81
CA GLY A 245 9.07 -3.15 1.94
C GLY A 245 8.46 -4.37 2.62
N ILE A 246 9.23 -5.12 3.43
CA ILE A 246 8.73 -6.26 4.21
C ILE A 246 7.66 -5.81 5.21
N CYS A 247 7.89 -4.70 5.93
CA CYS A 247 6.89 -4.16 6.86
C CYS A 247 5.57 -3.81 6.16
N VAL A 248 5.65 -3.19 4.97
CA VAL A 248 4.46 -2.83 4.18
C VAL A 248 3.74 -4.08 3.66
N ILE A 249 4.46 -5.15 3.28
CA ILE A 249 3.88 -6.44 2.90
C ILE A 249 3.02 -7.01 4.02
N VAL A 250 3.52 -7.03 5.25
CA VAL A 250 2.77 -7.55 6.42
C VAL A 250 1.47 -6.76 6.63
N VAL A 251 1.54 -5.43 6.62
CA VAL A 251 0.36 -4.56 6.78
C VAL A 251 -0.63 -4.75 5.62
N ASN A 252 -0.13 -4.91 4.40
CA ASN A 252 -0.96 -5.14 3.21
C ASN A 252 -1.72 -6.47 3.29
N VAL A 253 -1.08 -7.56 3.73
CA VAL A 253 -1.73 -8.86 3.96
C VAL A 253 -2.84 -8.74 4.99
N MET A 254 -2.60 -8.07 6.13
CA MET A 254 -3.62 -7.82 7.14
C MET A 254 -4.81 -7.04 6.55
N ASN A 255 -4.54 -6.01 5.74
CA ASN A 255 -5.60 -5.24 5.09
C ASN A 255 -6.45 -6.07 4.11
N ILE A 256 -5.82 -6.94 3.32
CA ILE A 256 -6.54 -7.88 2.42
C ILE A 256 -7.47 -8.79 3.22
N ILE A 257 -7.00 -9.37 4.32
CA ILE A 257 -7.80 -10.24 5.19
C ILE A 257 -9.03 -9.49 5.73
N PHE A 258 -8.83 -8.30 6.30
CA PHE A 258 -9.94 -7.50 6.84
C PHE A 258 -10.90 -7.00 5.76
N ALA A 259 -10.41 -6.64 4.57
CA ALA A 259 -11.25 -6.27 3.44
C ALA A 259 -12.16 -7.43 2.99
N LEU A 260 -11.62 -8.65 2.91
CA LEU A 260 -12.41 -9.85 2.57
C LEU A 260 -13.43 -10.19 3.65
N LEU A 261 -13.08 -10.07 4.93
CA LEU A 261 -14.01 -10.26 6.05
C LEU A 261 -15.14 -9.24 6.02
N LEU A 262 -14.83 -7.96 5.75
CA LEU A 262 -15.83 -6.91 5.61
C LEU A 262 -16.77 -7.20 4.42
N ALA A 263 -16.22 -7.57 3.26
CA ALA A 263 -17.00 -7.91 2.08
C ALA A 263 -18.00 -9.06 2.35
N ARG A 264 -17.54 -10.10 3.07
CA ARG A 264 -18.41 -11.22 3.52
C ARG A 264 -19.53 -10.74 4.44
N ASN A 265 -19.22 -9.88 5.41
CA ASN A 265 -20.20 -9.38 6.36
C ASN A 265 -21.22 -8.44 5.70
N ILE A 266 -20.78 -7.58 4.76
CA ILE A 266 -21.70 -6.73 3.98
C ILE A 266 -22.68 -7.58 3.15
N ARG A 267 -22.20 -8.67 2.54
CA ARG A 267 -23.07 -9.59 1.78
C ARG A 267 -24.12 -10.24 2.69
N LYS A 268 -23.71 -10.73 3.87
CA LYS A 268 -24.62 -11.29 4.87
C LYS A 268 -25.69 -10.28 5.31
N LEU A 269 -25.26 -9.04 5.63
CA LEU A 269 -26.17 -7.95 6.01
C LEU A 269 -27.19 -7.62 4.92
N LYS A 270 -26.76 -7.52 3.66
CA LYS A 270 -27.67 -7.28 2.53
C LYS A 270 -28.67 -8.42 2.37
N SER A 271 -28.23 -9.69 2.42
CA SER A 271 -29.09 -10.85 2.35
C SER A 271 -30.14 -10.85 3.47
N THR A 272 -29.73 -10.59 4.71
CA THR A 272 -30.65 -10.54 5.87
C THR A 272 -31.68 -9.41 5.73
N LYS A 273 -31.28 -8.24 5.27
CA LYS A 273 -32.18 -7.10 5.01
C LYS A 273 -33.21 -7.43 3.93
N THR A 274 -32.79 -8.07 2.85
CA THR A 274 -33.69 -8.48 1.76
C THR A 274 -34.71 -9.52 2.25
N LEU A 275 -34.27 -10.48 3.04
CA LEU A 275 -35.13 -11.52 3.61
C LEU A 275 -36.14 -10.95 4.62
N LEU A 276 -35.74 -9.97 5.43
CA LEU A 276 -36.59 -9.24 6.36
C LEU A 276 -37.67 -8.43 5.61
N ALA A 277 -37.24 -7.70 4.55
CA ALA A 277 -38.19 -6.93 3.73
C ALA A 277 -39.23 -7.83 3.04
N TRP A 278 -38.83 -9.04 2.63
CA TRP A 278 -39.73 -10.03 2.05
C TRP A 278 -40.75 -10.52 3.07
N LYS A 279 -40.30 -10.89 4.26
CA LYS A 279 -41.20 -11.32 5.37
C LYS A 279 -42.19 -10.22 5.78
N LEU A 280 -41.76 -8.98 5.83
CA LEU A 280 -42.63 -7.84 6.11
C LEU A 280 -43.71 -7.64 5.03
N ARG A 281 -43.34 -7.81 3.75
CA ARG A 281 -44.36 -7.78 2.66
C ARG A 281 -45.35 -8.91 2.76
N GLU A 282 -44.89 -10.12 3.04
CA GLU A 282 -45.76 -11.30 3.22
C GLU A 282 -46.73 -11.09 4.37
N SER A 283 -46.24 -10.62 5.52
CA SER A 283 -47.10 -10.34 6.67
C SER A 283 -48.13 -9.22 6.38
N ALA A 284 -47.74 -8.19 5.62
CA ALA A 284 -48.66 -7.13 5.22
C ALA A 284 -49.77 -7.63 4.27
N ILE A 285 -49.46 -8.54 3.35
CA ILE A 285 -50.43 -9.17 2.46
C ILE A 285 -51.42 -10.02 3.25
N VAL A 286 -50.93 -10.84 4.19
CA VAL A 286 -51.77 -11.68 5.04
C VAL A 286 -52.70 -10.83 5.90
N MET A 287 -52.24 -9.72 6.48
CA MET A 287 -53.06 -8.79 7.24
C MET A 287 -54.13 -8.08 6.38
N ARG A 288 -53.83 -7.74 5.12
CA ARG A 288 -54.84 -7.20 4.20
C ARG A 288 -55.92 -8.22 3.89
N GLN A 289 -55.55 -9.45 3.56
CA GLN A 289 -56.51 -10.52 3.30
C GLN A 289 -57.38 -10.83 4.52
N ALA A 290 -56.82 -10.78 5.74
CA ALA A 290 -57.58 -10.96 6.97
C ALA A 290 -58.59 -9.82 7.18
N LYS A 291 -58.22 -8.57 6.93
CA LYS A 291 -59.12 -7.41 6.99
C LYS A 291 -60.22 -7.49 5.94
N GLU A 292 -59.92 -7.86 4.71
CA GLU A 292 -60.91 -8.05 3.64
C GLU A 292 -61.95 -9.13 4.01
N LYS A 293 -61.48 -10.26 4.58
CA LYS A 293 -62.39 -11.32 5.06
C LYS A 293 -63.28 -10.86 6.20
N GLN A 294 -62.74 -10.09 7.16
CA GLN A 294 -63.56 -9.52 8.25
C GLN A 294 -64.61 -8.55 7.71
N GLN A 295 -64.23 -7.67 6.79
CA GLN A 295 -65.15 -6.70 6.19
C GLN A 295 -66.27 -7.39 5.35
N THR A 296 -65.93 -8.48 4.68
CA THR A 296 -66.90 -9.29 3.93
C THR A 296 -67.89 -10.01 4.87
N GLN A 297 -67.38 -10.54 6.00
CA GLN A 297 -68.23 -11.17 7.04
C GLN A 297 -69.14 -10.15 7.70
N GLU A 298 -68.66 -8.95 8.01
CA GLU A 298 -69.43 -7.88 8.64
C GLU A 298 -70.53 -7.37 7.70
N ASN A 299 -70.23 -7.24 6.40
CA ASN A 299 -71.24 -6.91 5.38
C ASN A 299 -72.30 -8.01 5.20
N GLN A 300 -71.92 -9.29 5.26
CA GLN A 300 -72.89 -10.40 5.21
C GLN A 300 -73.82 -10.42 6.42
N VAL A 301 -73.29 -10.20 7.61
CA VAL A 301 -74.12 -10.12 8.85
C VAL A 301 -75.11 -8.94 8.81
N HIS A 302 -74.77 -7.89 8.14
CA HIS A 302 -75.64 -6.70 8.02
C HIS A 302 -76.72 -6.85 6.92
N ILE A 303 -76.51 -7.69 5.92
CA ILE A 303 -77.44 -7.95 4.80
C ILE A 303 -78.52 -8.98 5.22
N GLU A 304 -78.17 -9.95 6.02
CA GLU A 304 -79.06 -11.02 6.43
C GLU A 304 -80.39 -10.57 7.19
N PRO A 305 -80.31 -9.59 8.13
CA PRO A 305 -81.51 -9.05 8.75
C PRO A 305 -82.38 -8.20 7.83
N GLN A 306 -81.78 -7.58 6.81
CA GLN A 306 -82.56 -6.80 5.84
C GLN A 306 -83.28 -7.65 4.82
N LEU A 307 -82.77 -8.82 4.45
CA LEU A 307 -83.45 -9.76 3.57
C LEU A 307 -84.59 -10.44 4.29
N SER A 308 -84.49 -10.74 5.58
CA SER A 308 -85.58 -11.33 6.38
C SER A 308 -86.74 -10.35 6.58
N SER A 309 -86.42 -9.06 6.72
CA SER A 309 -87.48 -8.03 6.88
C SER A 309 -88.26 -7.76 5.57
N VAL A 310 -87.61 -7.89 4.41
CA VAL A 310 -88.26 -7.72 3.09
C VAL A 310 -89.09 -8.93 2.75
N ALA A 311 -88.68 -10.18 3.14
CA ALA A 311 -89.45 -11.39 2.95
C ALA A 311 -90.73 -11.46 3.82
N GLU A 312 -90.75 -10.72 4.95
CA GLU A 312 -91.96 -10.63 5.83
C GLU A 312 -92.92 -9.58 5.31
N ILE A 313 -92.51 -8.59 4.55
CA ILE A 313 -93.41 -7.59 3.94
C ILE A 313 -94.09 -8.15 2.68
N GLU A 314 -93.54 -9.09 1.98
CA GLU A 314 -94.09 -9.71 0.76
C GLU A 314 -95.17 -10.81 1.09
N LYS A 315 -95.26 -11.18 2.36
CA LYS A 315 -96.24 -12.19 2.85
C LYS A 315 -97.54 -11.60 3.48
N LYS A 316 -97.70 -10.28 3.42
CA LYS A 316 -98.87 -9.57 3.95
C LYS A 316 -99.64 -8.93 2.80
#